data_032e66af4f335ba68e666892212d3a1a
#
_entry.id   032e66af4f335ba68e666892212d3a1a
#
_cell.length_a   1.000
_cell.length_b   1.000
_cell.length_c   1.000
_cell.angle_alpha   90.00
_cell.angle_beta   90.00
_cell.angle_gamma   90.00
#
_symmetry.space_group_name_H-M   'P 1'
#
loop_
_entity.id
_entity.type
_entity.pdbx_description
1 polymer ?
#
loop_
_entity_poly.entity_id
_entity_poly.type
_entity_poly.pdbx_seq_one_letter_code
_entity_poly.pdbx_strand_id
1 'polypeptide(L)'
;RITIILVAPARAENIGAAARAMKTMGFSELRIVDSQAHLEPATRWVAHGSGDIIDNIKVFPTLAESLHDVDFTVATTARSRAKYHYYATPVELVPLLEEKSSWMSHAALVFGR
;
A
#
# COMPACT_ATOMS: atom_id res chain seq x y z
N ARG A 1 0.40 7.99 -10.87
CA ARG A 1 -0.27 6.76 -10.43
C ARG A 1 0.47 6.18 -9.23
N ILE A 2 -0.24 5.98 -8.15
CA ILE A 2 0.33 5.49 -6.90
C ILE A 2 -0.39 4.21 -6.51
N THR A 3 0.37 3.16 -6.23
CA THR A 3 -0.14 1.87 -5.76
C THR A 3 0.32 1.67 -4.32
N ILE A 4 -0.58 1.22 -3.46
CA ILE A 4 -0.26 0.83 -2.10
C ILE A 4 -0.10 -0.68 -2.08
N ILE A 5 0.97 -1.17 -1.46
CA ILE A 5 1.28 -2.59 -1.37
C ILE A 5 1.45 -2.98 0.09
N LEU A 6 0.69 -3.97 0.52
CA LEU A 6 0.81 -4.55 1.87
C LEU A 6 1.45 -5.92 1.75
N VAL A 7 2.58 -6.11 2.43
CA VAL A 7 3.32 -7.38 2.37
C VAL A 7 2.94 -8.23 3.57
N ALA A 8 2.40 -9.40 3.29
CA ALA A 8 2.01 -10.41 4.29
C ALA A 8 1.17 -9.86 5.45
N PRO A 9 0.11 -9.06 5.16
CA PRO A 9 -0.73 -8.58 6.25
C PRO A 9 -1.42 -9.75 6.93
N ALA A 10 -1.27 -9.86 8.24
CA ALA A 10 -1.83 -10.97 9.00
C ALA A 10 -3.27 -10.72 9.44
N ARG A 11 -3.68 -9.46 9.56
CA ARG A 11 -4.98 -9.09 10.12
C ARG A 11 -5.84 -8.39 9.09
N ALA A 12 -7.06 -8.91 8.93
CA ALA A 12 -8.03 -8.34 7.99
C ALA A 12 -8.36 -6.88 8.30
N GLU A 13 -8.41 -6.52 9.57
CA GLU A 13 -8.73 -5.16 10.00
C GLU A 13 -7.69 -4.15 9.49
N ASN A 14 -6.43 -4.55 9.43
CA ASN A 14 -5.38 -3.67 8.91
C ASN A 14 -5.56 -3.38 7.41
N ILE A 15 -6.05 -4.36 6.67
CA ILE A 15 -6.34 -4.17 5.26
C ILE A 15 -7.51 -3.20 5.08
N GLY A 16 -8.56 -3.38 5.86
CA GLY A 16 -9.71 -2.48 5.83
C GLY A 16 -9.34 -1.05 6.21
N ALA A 17 -8.51 -0.90 7.24
CA ALA A 17 -8.05 0.42 7.67
C ALA A 17 -7.19 1.09 6.59
N ALA A 18 -6.34 0.32 5.91
CA ALA A 18 -5.54 0.83 4.82
C ALA A 18 -6.42 1.33 3.66
N ALA A 19 -7.43 0.55 3.28
CA ALA A 19 -8.35 0.94 2.22
C ALA A 19 -9.08 2.24 2.57
N ARG A 20 -9.51 2.37 3.82
CA ARG A 20 -10.17 3.59 4.30
C ARG A 20 -9.25 4.80 4.21
N ALA A 21 -8.00 4.65 4.66
CA ALA A 21 -7.02 5.74 4.59
C ALA A 21 -6.72 6.12 3.14
N MET A 22 -6.58 5.13 2.25
CA MET A 22 -6.37 5.37 0.83
C MET A 22 -7.50 6.17 0.21
N LYS A 23 -8.74 5.84 0.54
CA LYS A 23 -9.90 6.55 0.03
C LYS A 23 -9.86 8.02 0.42
N THR A 24 -9.50 8.29 1.66
CA THR A 24 -9.36 9.66 2.17
C THR A 24 -8.27 10.43 1.41
N MET A 25 -7.20 9.76 1.04
CA MET A 25 -6.05 10.37 0.36
C MET A 25 -6.20 10.37 -1.17
N GLY A 26 -7.27 9.79 -1.71
CA GLY A 26 -7.48 9.76 -3.15
C GLY A 26 -6.78 8.62 -3.88
N PHE A 27 -6.28 7.63 -3.17
CA PHE A 27 -5.64 6.46 -3.77
C PHE A 27 -6.67 5.33 -3.93
N SER A 28 -6.56 4.56 -4.99
CA SER A 28 -7.53 3.49 -5.27
C SER A 28 -6.91 2.13 -5.58
N GLU A 29 -5.61 2.06 -5.79
CA GLU A 29 -4.94 0.81 -6.17
C GLU A 29 -4.26 0.17 -4.96
N LEU A 30 -4.77 -0.98 -4.53
CA LEU A 30 -4.23 -1.74 -3.41
C LEU A 30 -3.80 -3.12 -3.88
N ARG A 31 -2.58 -3.51 -3.58
CA ARG A 31 -2.04 -4.83 -3.85
C ARG A 31 -1.63 -5.50 -2.55
N ILE A 32 -1.81 -6.80 -2.47
CA ILE A 32 -1.46 -7.60 -1.30
C ILE A 32 -0.49 -8.70 -1.73
N VAL A 33 0.57 -8.87 -0.96
CA VAL A 33 1.58 -9.87 -1.22
C VAL A 33 1.50 -10.95 -0.15
N ASP A 34 1.41 -12.20 -0.58
CA ASP A 34 1.49 -13.38 0.28
C ASP A 34 0.46 -13.38 1.42
N SER A 35 -0.79 -13.03 1.12
CA SER A 35 -1.87 -13.06 2.11
C SER A 35 -3.23 -13.12 1.42
N GLN A 36 -4.18 -13.80 2.07
CA GLN A 36 -5.57 -13.85 1.65
C GLN A 36 -6.50 -13.22 2.71
N ALA A 37 -5.93 -12.48 3.65
CA ALA A 37 -6.72 -11.91 4.75
C ALA A 37 -7.78 -10.93 4.29
N HIS A 38 -7.65 -10.34 3.10
CA HIS A 38 -8.65 -9.43 2.54
C HIS A 38 -9.99 -10.12 2.26
N LEU A 39 -10.02 -11.44 2.18
CA LEU A 39 -11.25 -12.21 1.96
C LEU A 39 -12.08 -12.37 3.23
N GLU A 40 -11.54 -12.05 4.38
CA GLU A 40 -12.28 -12.15 5.63
C GLU A 40 -13.29 -11.02 5.77
N PRO A 41 -14.49 -11.31 6.33
CA PRO A 41 -15.51 -10.26 6.50
C PRO A 41 -15.04 -9.05 7.31
N ALA A 42 -14.13 -9.26 8.27
CA ALA A 42 -13.61 -8.18 9.10
C ALA A 42 -12.91 -7.09 8.29
N THR A 43 -12.41 -7.40 7.10
CA THR A 43 -11.81 -6.40 6.21
C THR A 43 -12.83 -5.32 5.88
N ARG A 44 -14.05 -5.72 5.56
CA ARG A 44 -15.11 -4.78 5.17
C ARG A 44 -15.69 -4.03 6.35
N TRP A 45 -15.67 -4.63 7.54
CA TRP A 45 -16.19 -3.97 8.74
C TRP A 45 -15.46 -2.66 9.04
N VAL A 46 -14.18 -2.60 8.74
CA VAL A 46 -13.33 -1.44 9.05
C VAL A 46 -13.18 -0.50 7.86
N ALA A 47 -13.57 -0.95 6.68
CA ALA A 47 -13.31 -0.22 5.45
C ALA A 47 -14.23 0.97 5.20
N HIS A 48 -15.39 1.06 5.86
CA HIS A 48 -16.35 2.19 5.83
C HIS A 48 -16.35 3.02 4.53
N GLY A 49 -17.13 2.57 3.55
CA GLY A 49 -17.25 3.29 2.28
C GLY A 49 -16.09 3.06 1.30
N SER A 50 -15.16 2.18 1.65
CA SER A 50 -14.00 1.86 0.80
C SER A 50 -14.10 0.47 0.19
N GLY A 51 -15.30 -0.10 0.09
CA GLY A 51 -15.52 -1.42 -0.48
C GLY A 51 -15.05 -1.54 -1.93
N ASP A 52 -15.10 -0.45 -2.68
CA ASP A 52 -14.61 -0.42 -4.05
C ASP A 52 -13.10 -0.72 -4.12
N ILE A 53 -12.31 -0.22 -3.16
CA ILE A 53 -10.90 -0.51 -3.09
C ILE A 53 -10.67 -1.98 -2.78
N ILE A 54 -11.43 -2.53 -1.82
CA ILE A 54 -11.32 -3.93 -1.44
C ILE A 54 -11.73 -4.86 -2.58
N ASP A 55 -12.78 -4.51 -3.32
CA ASP A 55 -13.24 -5.31 -4.45
C ASP A 55 -12.20 -5.40 -5.58
N ASN A 56 -11.31 -4.44 -5.67
CA ASN A 56 -10.31 -4.37 -6.73
C ASN A 56 -8.90 -4.75 -6.27
N ILE A 57 -8.75 -5.31 -5.07
CA ILE A 57 -7.45 -5.77 -4.58
C ILE A 57 -6.88 -6.83 -5.50
N LYS A 58 -5.59 -6.69 -5.83
CA LYS A 58 -4.84 -7.71 -6.56
C LYS A 58 -3.86 -8.38 -5.61
N VAL A 59 -3.78 -9.69 -5.69
CA VAL A 59 -2.93 -10.49 -4.81
C VAL A 59 -1.77 -11.06 -5.61
N PHE A 60 -0.59 -11.01 -5.03
CA PHE A 60 0.64 -11.52 -5.64
C PHE A 60 1.36 -12.45 -4.66
N PRO A 61 2.02 -13.50 -5.16
CA PRO A 61 2.76 -14.40 -4.28
C PRO A 61 4.06 -13.81 -3.75
N THR A 62 4.67 -12.87 -4.48
CA THR A 62 5.93 -12.24 -4.09
C THR A 62 5.89 -10.73 -4.29
N LEU A 63 6.74 -10.03 -3.54
CA LEU A 63 6.88 -8.60 -3.70
C LEU A 63 7.40 -8.24 -5.10
N ALA A 64 8.34 -9.02 -5.62
CA ALA A 64 8.89 -8.77 -6.94
C ALA A 64 7.79 -8.75 -8.01
N GLU A 65 6.87 -9.71 -7.96
CA GLU A 65 5.77 -9.75 -8.91
C GLU A 65 4.81 -8.57 -8.74
N SER A 66 4.59 -8.13 -7.50
CA SER A 66 3.71 -6.98 -7.24
C SER A 66 4.28 -5.67 -7.74
N LEU A 67 5.58 -5.62 -8.02
CA LEU A 67 6.27 -4.42 -8.48
C LEU A 67 6.59 -4.44 -9.99
N HIS A 68 6.08 -5.40 -10.72
CA HIS A 68 6.49 -5.64 -12.13
C HIS A 68 6.27 -4.43 -13.05
N ASP A 69 5.31 -3.59 -12.74
CA ASP A 69 4.96 -2.42 -13.55
C ASP A 69 5.25 -1.09 -12.86
N VAL A 70 6.02 -1.13 -11.77
CA VAL A 70 6.29 0.04 -10.93
C VAL A 70 7.65 0.64 -11.26
N ASP A 71 7.69 1.97 -11.43
CA ASP A 71 8.92 2.71 -11.77
C ASP A 71 9.71 3.14 -10.54
N PHE A 72 9.02 3.39 -9.43
CA PHE A 72 9.65 3.92 -8.23
C PHE A 72 8.98 3.33 -6.99
N THR A 73 9.77 2.81 -6.07
CA THR A 73 9.26 2.14 -4.88
C THR A 73 9.80 2.80 -3.62
N VAL A 74 8.89 3.10 -2.69
CA VAL A 74 9.26 3.55 -1.35
C VAL A 74 8.76 2.52 -0.36
N ALA A 75 9.68 1.94 0.40
CA ALA A 75 9.34 1.01 1.47
C ALA A 75 9.25 1.75 2.78
N THR A 76 8.16 1.52 3.51
CA THR A 76 7.97 2.09 4.83
C THR A 76 8.04 0.97 5.86
N THR A 77 8.49 1.31 7.07
CA THR A 77 8.55 0.34 8.15
C THR A 77 8.37 1.05 9.47
N ALA A 78 7.69 0.36 10.40
CA ALA A 78 7.57 0.85 11.76
C ALA A 78 8.83 0.57 12.59
N ARG A 79 9.74 -0.28 12.09
CA ARG A 79 10.98 -0.59 12.78
C ARG A 79 12.07 0.35 12.34
N SER A 80 12.80 0.90 13.31
CA SER A 80 14.01 1.62 13.00
C SER A 80 15.02 0.65 12.40
N ARG A 81 15.43 0.91 11.17
CA ARG A 81 16.48 0.15 10.53
C ARG A 81 17.61 1.08 10.20
N ALA A 82 18.74 0.75 10.71
CA ALA A 82 19.94 1.56 10.50
C ALA A 82 20.36 1.53 9.05
N LYS A 83 20.92 2.61 8.61
CA LYS A 83 21.76 2.75 7.42
C LYS A 83 21.02 2.85 6.12
N TYR A 84 20.72 2.66 5.24
CA TYR A 84 20.34 2.76 3.84
C TYR A 84 18.87 2.93 3.58
N HIS A 85 18.07 3.10 4.63
CA HIS A 85 16.63 3.20 4.44
C HIS A 85 16.20 4.64 4.59
N TYR A 86 15.38 5.09 3.68
CA TYR A 86 14.72 6.36 3.80
C TYR A 86 13.47 6.18 4.65
N TYR A 87 13.38 6.94 5.73
CA TYR A 87 12.22 6.90 6.61
C TYR A 87 11.43 8.19 6.45
N ALA A 88 10.16 8.03 6.16
CA ALA A 88 9.26 9.17 6.07
C ALA A 88 7.90 8.78 6.62
N THR A 89 7.21 9.74 7.21
CA THR A 89 5.80 9.54 7.56
C THR A 89 4.96 9.60 6.28
N PRO A 90 3.74 9.06 6.29
CA PRO A 90 2.86 9.20 5.13
C PRO A 90 2.63 10.65 4.72
N VAL A 91 2.62 11.56 5.69
CA VAL A 91 2.47 12.99 5.42
C VAL A 91 3.65 13.53 4.63
N GLU A 92 4.87 13.07 4.94
CA GLU A 92 6.08 13.49 4.24
C GLU A 92 6.19 12.85 2.86
N LEU A 93 5.67 11.63 2.68
CA LEU A 93 5.76 10.90 1.42
C LEU A 93 4.92 11.53 0.32
N VAL A 94 3.75 12.05 0.64
CA VAL A 94 2.87 12.62 -0.39
C VAL A 94 3.53 13.77 -1.15
N PRO A 95 4.11 14.80 -0.49
CA PRO A 95 4.83 15.84 -1.21
C PRO A 95 6.02 15.32 -2.02
N LEU A 96 6.75 14.36 -1.47
CA LEU A 96 7.90 13.77 -2.18
C LEU A 96 7.45 13.10 -3.48
N LEU A 97 6.37 12.35 -3.47
CA LEU A 97 5.85 11.68 -4.64
C LEU A 97 5.32 12.67 -5.67
N GLU A 98 4.66 13.73 -5.23
CA GLU A 98 4.19 14.79 -6.12
C GLU A 98 5.36 15.48 -6.82
N GLU A 99 6.42 15.76 -6.08
CA GLU A 99 7.63 16.37 -6.63
C GLU A 99 8.25 15.52 -7.71
N LYS A 100 8.19 14.21 -7.58
CA LYS A 100 8.78 13.26 -8.55
C LYS A 100 7.82 12.85 -9.65
N SER A 101 6.59 13.28 -9.62
CA SER A 101 5.57 12.85 -10.59
C SER A 101 5.87 13.25 -12.03
N SER A 102 6.73 14.23 -12.23
CA SER A 102 7.08 14.69 -13.57
C SER A 102 7.90 13.67 -14.39
N TRP A 103 8.56 12.71 -13.72
CA TRP A 103 9.41 11.75 -14.41
C TRP A 103 9.07 10.29 -14.13
N MET A 104 8.13 10.02 -13.25
CA MET A 104 7.70 8.65 -13.01
C MET A 104 6.21 8.49 -13.30
N SER A 105 5.84 7.41 -13.96
CA SER A 105 4.45 7.13 -14.29
C SER A 105 3.76 6.28 -13.24
N HIS A 106 4.49 5.48 -12.48
CA HIS A 106 3.90 4.56 -11.52
C HIS A 106 4.80 4.36 -10.30
N ALA A 107 4.34 4.83 -9.16
CA ALA A 107 5.05 4.67 -7.90
C ALA A 107 4.30 3.72 -6.97
N ALA A 108 5.04 3.04 -6.12
CA ALA A 108 4.46 2.16 -5.10
C ALA A 108 4.95 2.56 -3.71
N LEU A 109 4.03 2.53 -2.75
CA LEU A 109 4.34 2.63 -1.33
C LEU A 109 4.14 1.25 -0.72
N VAL A 110 5.20 0.70 -0.16
CA VAL A 110 5.21 -0.66 0.37
C VAL A 110 5.23 -0.63 1.89
N PHE A 111 4.25 -1.29 2.49
CA PHE A 111 4.16 -1.44 3.94
C PHE A 111 4.35 -2.92 4.27
N GLY A 112 5.35 -3.22 5.08
CA GLY A 112 5.66 -4.58 5.47
C GLY A 112 5.68 -4.77 6.97
N ARG A 113 5.91 -5.99 7.38
CA ARG A 113 6.11 -6.33 8.78
C ARG A 113 7.41 -5.74 9.32
#